data_a77e4ef4231a12c4c12c2a66e31fc7c0
#
_entry.id   a77e4ef4231a12c4c12c2a66e31fc7c0
#
_cell.length_a   1.000
_cell.length_b   1.000
_cell.length_c   1.000
_cell.angle_alpha   90.00
_cell.angle_beta   90.00
_cell.angle_gamma   90.00
#
_symmetry.space_group_name_H-M   'P 1'
#
loop_
_entity.id
_entity.type
_entity.pdbx_description
1 polymer ?
#
loop_
_entity_poly.entity_id
_entity_poly.type
_entity_poly.pdbx_seq_one_letter_code
_entity_poly.pdbx_strand_id
1 'polypeptide(L)'
;GYTPTMAPIQPKLGYSHYDGENWFTEENDLDNSFPGFVDVTLDPNNENKAFISSFGSTNQINTYQTGGLFVVENNEITNFYNNLNSPLEDIYETNPLINSVTVRISGSVFDNQGNLWIANIGLSNELKKFSNGSWTEFDISAGKPENSFGLSEIVIDSNNTVWIGTRDDGIIAFNENGNRITGLI
;
A
#
# COMPACT_ATOMS: atom_id res chain seq x y z
N GLY A 1 0.05 -3.52 -16.28
CA GLY A 1 1.45 -3.85 -16.61
C GLY A 1 2.43 -2.93 -15.91
N TYR A 2 3.69 -3.32 -15.88
CA TYR A 2 4.77 -2.57 -15.23
C TYR A 2 5.85 -2.22 -16.27
N THR A 3 6.49 -1.08 -16.09
CA THR A 3 7.71 -0.74 -16.83
C THR A 3 8.86 -1.63 -16.36
N PRO A 4 10.00 -1.70 -17.12
CA PRO A 4 11.21 -2.39 -16.65
C PRO A 4 11.74 -1.86 -15.29
N THR A 5 11.36 -0.66 -14.91
CA THR A 5 11.69 -0.03 -13.62
C THR A 5 10.62 -0.27 -12.55
N MET A 6 9.71 -1.22 -12.74
CA MET A 6 8.61 -1.56 -11.85
C MET A 6 7.62 -0.41 -11.58
N ALA A 7 7.62 0.63 -12.40
CA ALA A 7 6.58 1.64 -12.34
C ALA A 7 5.32 1.13 -13.08
N PRO A 8 4.11 1.31 -12.53
CA PRO A 8 2.90 0.93 -13.23
C PRO A 8 2.76 1.69 -14.55
N ILE A 9 2.40 0.98 -15.62
CA ILE A 9 2.02 1.61 -16.88
C ILE A 9 0.57 2.04 -16.70
N GLN A 10 0.31 3.34 -16.77
CA GLN A 10 -1.01 3.91 -16.54
C GLN A 10 -2.09 3.28 -17.43
N PRO A 11 -3.02 2.49 -16.91
CA PRO A 11 -4.29 2.19 -17.55
C PRO A 11 -5.39 3.11 -17.00
N LYS A 12 -6.51 3.15 -17.64
CA LYS A 12 -7.75 3.66 -17.02
C LYS A 12 -7.99 2.91 -15.71
N LEU A 13 -8.32 3.65 -14.67
CA LEU A 13 -8.51 3.12 -13.34
C LEU A 13 -9.90 2.57 -13.18
N GLY A 14 -9.95 1.38 -12.70
CA GLY A 14 -11.16 0.72 -12.33
C GLY A 14 -10.86 -0.65 -11.77
N TYR A 15 -11.83 -1.24 -11.17
CA TYR A 15 -11.80 -2.65 -10.84
C TYR A 15 -13.02 -3.35 -11.47
N SER A 16 -12.86 -4.62 -11.79
CA SER A 16 -13.96 -5.44 -12.26
C SER A 16 -14.14 -6.60 -11.32
N HIS A 17 -15.37 -6.94 -11.00
CA HIS A 17 -15.69 -8.14 -10.24
C HIS A 17 -16.72 -9.00 -10.98
N TYR A 18 -16.71 -10.29 -10.70
CA TYR A 18 -17.62 -11.29 -11.25
C TYR A 18 -18.47 -11.87 -10.12
N ASP A 19 -19.79 -11.76 -10.21
CA ASP A 19 -20.73 -12.22 -9.17
C ASP A 19 -21.16 -13.69 -9.31
N GLY A 20 -20.60 -14.39 -10.31
CA GLY A 20 -20.98 -15.76 -10.67
C GLY A 20 -21.81 -15.84 -11.96
N GLU A 21 -22.38 -14.74 -12.42
CA GLU A 21 -23.19 -14.64 -13.64
C GLU A 21 -22.71 -13.53 -14.57
N ASN A 22 -22.38 -12.36 -14.01
CA ASN A 22 -22.05 -11.15 -14.75
C ASN A 22 -20.75 -10.50 -14.27
N TRP A 23 -20.09 -9.78 -15.20
CA TRP A 23 -18.99 -8.89 -14.88
C TRP A 23 -19.52 -7.48 -14.63
N PHE A 24 -19.10 -6.88 -13.53
CA PHE A 24 -19.32 -5.48 -13.20
C PHE A 24 -17.99 -4.76 -13.23
N THR A 25 -17.96 -3.61 -13.88
CA THR A 25 -16.75 -2.76 -13.95
C THR A 25 -17.10 -1.39 -13.42
N GLU A 26 -16.44 -1.03 -12.33
CA GLU A 26 -16.42 0.34 -11.83
C GLU A 26 -15.26 1.08 -12.51
N GLU A 27 -15.61 1.91 -13.48
CA GLU A 27 -14.67 2.89 -14.01
C GLU A 27 -14.69 4.09 -13.05
N ASN A 28 -13.58 4.30 -12.37
CA ASN A 28 -13.47 5.44 -11.48
C ASN A 28 -13.25 6.71 -12.32
N ASP A 29 -14.26 7.57 -12.39
CA ASP A 29 -14.19 8.93 -12.92
C ASP A 29 -13.33 9.88 -12.05
N LEU A 30 -12.66 9.33 -11.04
CA LEU A 30 -11.63 10.07 -10.32
C LEU A 30 -10.54 10.43 -11.34
N ASP A 31 -10.69 11.64 -11.84
CA ASP A 31 -9.82 12.36 -12.76
C ASP A 31 -8.46 11.65 -13.01
N ASN A 32 -7.98 11.57 -14.21
CA ASN A 32 -6.78 10.87 -14.71
C ASN A 32 -5.50 10.90 -13.83
N SER A 33 -5.64 11.24 -12.57
CA SER A 33 -4.60 11.44 -11.56
C SER A 33 -4.29 10.21 -10.70
N PHE A 34 -5.07 9.12 -10.81
CA PHE A 34 -4.80 7.92 -10.04
C PHE A 34 -3.98 6.90 -10.84
N PRO A 35 -2.76 6.63 -10.43
CA PRO A 35 -1.97 5.57 -11.02
C PRO A 35 -2.38 4.21 -10.46
N GLY A 36 -2.11 3.19 -11.24
CA GLY A 36 -2.64 1.84 -11.14
C GLY A 36 -2.72 1.23 -9.75
N PHE A 37 -3.79 0.50 -9.53
CA PHE A 37 -3.90 -0.43 -8.42
C PHE A 37 -2.83 -1.53 -8.57
N VAL A 38 -2.17 -1.85 -7.48
CA VAL A 38 -1.04 -2.78 -7.47
C VAL A 38 -1.28 -4.02 -6.63
N ASP A 39 -2.17 -3.91 -5.63
CA ASP A 39 -2.48 -5.01 -4.73
C ASP A 39 -3.91 -4.90 -4.21
N VAL A 40 -4.50 -6.04 -3.85
CA VAL A 40 -5.82 -6.13 -3.24
C VAL A 40 -5.80 -7.10 -2.07
N THR A 41 -6.30 -6.65 -0.92
CA THR A 41 -6.36 -7.42 0.31
C THR A 41 -7.80 -7.52 0.80
N LEU A 42 -8.30 -8.74 0.93
CA LEU A 42 -9.66 -8.99 1.41
C LEU A 42 -9.72 -8.89 2.93
N ASP A 43 -10.79 -8.30 3.46
CA ASP A 43 -11.05 -8.31 4.91
C ASP A 43 -11.43 -9.74 5.35
N PRO A 44 -10.66 -10.38 6.24
CA PRO A 44 -10.92 -11.75 6.66
C PRO A 44 -12.22 -11.91 7.46
N ASN A 45 -12.80 -10.80 7.93
CA ASN A 45 -14.02 -10.78 8.73
C ASN A 45 -15.24 -10.25 7.96
N ASN A 46 -15.04 -9.75 6.72
CA ASN A 46 -16.12 -9.23 5.88
C ASN A 46 -15.82 -9.53 4.40
N GLU A 47 -16.43 -10.58 3.87
CA GLU A 47 -16.24 -11.03 2.48
C GLU A 47 -16.62 -9.99 1.42
N ASN A 48 -17.41 -8.98 1.79
CA ASN A 48 -17.82 -7.90 0.90
C ASN A 48 -16.88 -6.69 0.97
N LYS A 49 -15.74 -6.80 1.67
CA LYS A 49 -14.83 -5.68 1.88
C LYS A 49 -13.41 -6.02 1.42
N ALA A 50 -12.85 -5.09 0.67
CA ALA A 50 -11.49 -5.16 0.18
C ALA A 50 -10.75 -3.83 0.40
N PHE A 51 -9.44 -3.94 0.57
CA PHE A 51 -8.52 -2.81 0.58
C PHE A 51 -7.66 -2.88 -0.68
N ILE A 52 -7.64 -1.81 -1.45
CA ILE A 52 -6.93 -1.75 -2.73
C ILE A 52 -5.77 -0.77 -2.60
N SER A 53 -4.57 -1.29 -2.72
CA SER A 53 -3.34 -0.50 -2.68
C SER A 53 -3.10 0.19 -4.02
N SER A 54 -2.84 1.49 -3.98
CA SER A 54 -2.51 2.28 -5.17
C SER A 54 -1.10 2.84 -5.07
N PHE A 55 -0.39 2.78 -6.19
CA PHE A 55 0.97 3.26 -6.31
C PHE A 55 0.98 4.62 -7.00
N GLY A 56 1.20 5.70 -6.26
CA GLY A 56 1.18 7.07 -6.73
C GLY A 56 2.12 7.36 -7.89
N SER A 57 1.69 8.22 -8.83
CA SER A 57 2.46 8.61 -10.01
C SER A 57 3.46 9.71 -9.72
N THR A 58 4.59 9.67 -10.42
CA THR A 58 5.60 10.72 -10.41
C THR A 58 5.35 11.83 -11.43
N ASN A 59 4.15 11.95 -11.96
CA ASN A 59 3.90 12.96 -12.99
C ASN A 59 3.95 14.36 -12.37
N GLN A 60 5.10 15.00 -12.48
CA GLN A 60 5.43 16.31 -11.88
C GLN A 60 4.64 17.49 -12.48
N ILE A 61 3.81 17.25 -13.49
CA ILE A 61 3.13 18.32 -14.23
C ILE A 61 1.77 18.66 -13.62
N ASN A 62 1.20 17.76 -12.82
CA ASN A 62 -0.13 17.94 -12.25
C ASN A 62 -0.08 18.11 -10.73
N THR A 63 -0.74 19.12 -10.24
CA THR A 63 -0.96 19.46 -8.82
C THR A 63 -1.92 18.49 -8.11
N TYR A 64 -2.05 17.26 -8.58
CA TYR A 64 -3.03 16.31 -8.09
C TYR A 64 -2.43 15.34 -7.09
N GLN A 65 -3.24 14.99 -6.12
CA GLN A 65 -2.95 13.95 -5.17
C GLN A 65 -3.07 12.59 -5.86
N THR A 66 -2.03 11.78 -5.78
CA THR A 66 -1.99 10.47 -6.43
C THR A 66 -1.63 9.37 -5.44
N GLY A 67 -2.34 8.23 -5.56
CA GLY A 67 -2.10 7.05 -4.73
C GLY A 67 -2.68 7.12 -3.32
N GLY A 68 -2.72 5.99 -2.68
CA GLY A 68 -3.29 5.77 -1.37
C GLY A 68 -3.95 4.40 -1.23
N LEU A 69 -4.74 4.23 -0.18
CA LEU A 69 -5.46 3.00 0.13
C LEU A 69 -6.95 3.21 -0.04
N PHE A 70 -7.54 2.51 -0.98
CA PHE A 70 -8.99 2.52 -1.21
C PHE A 70 -9.66 1.42 -0.40
N VAL A 71 -10.84 1.70 0.13
CA VAL A 71 -11.70 0.73 0.76
C VAL A 71 -12.92 0.53 -0.12
N VAL A 72 -13.10 -0.68 -0.59
CA VAL A 72 -14.26 -1.11 -1.35
C VAL A 72 -15.12 -1.97 -0.44
N GLU A 73 -16.39 -1.66 -0.34
CA GLU A 73 -17.36 -2.45 0.42
C GLU A 73 -18.67 -2.52 -0.34
N ASN A 74 -19.24 -3.73 -0.51
CA ASN A 74 -20.44 -3.98 -1.31
C ASN A 74 -20.33 -3.42 -2.74
N ASN A 75 -19.15 -3.56 -3.37
CA ASN A 75 -18.81 -3.11 -4.71
C ASN A 75 -18.75 -1.59 -4.90
N GLU A 76 -18.75 -0.82 -3.82
CA GLU A 76 -18.61 0.63 -3.86
C GLU A 76 -17.31 1.07 -3.14
N ILE A 77 -16.66 2.12 -3.63
CA ILE A 77 -15.57 2.76 -2.90
C ILE A 77 -16.17 3.56 -1.76
N THR A 78 -16.00 3.06 -0.53
CA THR A 78 -16.59 3.66 0.67
C THR A 78 -15.62 4.58 1.40
N ASN A 79 -14.31 4.41 1.21
CA ASN A 79 -13.31 5.26 1.83
C ASN A 79 -12.02 5.30 1.00
N PHE A 80 -11.24 6.34 1.23
CA PHE A 80 -9.93 6.54 0.63
C PHE A 80 -8.97 7.16 1.66
N TYR A 81 -7.91 6.45 1.97
CA TYR A 81 -6.85 6.92 2.88
C TYR A 81 -5.64 7.42 2.10
N ASN A 82 -5.16 8.57 2.50
CA ASN A 82 -3.99 9.24 1.94
C ASN A 82 -3.28 10.08 3.02
N ASN A 83 -2.29 10.86 2.67
CA ASN A 83 -1.54 11.70 3.61
C ASN A 83 -2.36 12.85 4.26
N LEU A 84 -3.59 13.14 3.80
CA LEU A 84 -4.44 14.18 4.40
C LEU A 84 -5.32 13.67 5.54
N ASN A 85 -5.63 12.36 5.55
CA ASN A 85 -6.56 11.78 6.50
C ASN A 85 -6.04 10.52 7.19
N SER A 86 -4.76 10.19 6.99
CA SER A 86 -4.08 9.05 7.58
C SER A 86 -2.59 9.35 7.70
N PRO A 87 -1.79 8.54 8.40
CA PRO A 87 -0.35 8.69 8.46
C PRO A 87 0.39 8.13 7.23
N LEU A 88 -0.31 7.88 6.13
CA LEU A 88 0.34 7.50 4.88
C LEU A 88 1.22 8.65 4.38
N GLU A 89 2.46 8.34 4.02
CA GLU A 89 3.47 9.34 3.68
C GLU A 89 3.51 9.63 2.18
N ASP A 90 3.67 10.91 1.86
CA ASP A 90 3.97 11.39 0.51
C ASP A 90 5.48 11.35 0.27
N ILE A 91 5.93 10.67 -0.78
CA ILE A 91 7.36 10.56 -1.11
C ILE A 91 8.03 11.90 -1.42
N TYR A 92 7.26 12.95 -1.64
CA TYR A 92 7.76 14.30 -1.95
C TYR A 92 7.54 15.32 -0.84
N GLU A 93 7.03 14.92 0.32
CA GLU A 93 6.68 15.81 1.42
C GLU A 93 7.83 16.78 1.81
N THR A 94 9.06 16.31 1.71
CA THR A 94 10.24 17.13 2.04
C THR A 94 10.82 17.90 0.84
N ASN A 95 10.25 17.76 -0.36
CA ASN A 95 10.76 18.45 -1.54
C ASN A 95 9.88 19.65 -1.93
N PRO A 96 10.25 20.88 -1.53
CA PRO A 96 9.43 22.07 -1.78
C PRO A 96 9.31 22.47 -3.26
N LEU A 97 10.05 21.81 -4.15
CA LEU A 97 9.99 22.06 -5.60
C LEU A 97 8.93 21.21 -6.31
N ILE A 98 8.36 20.23 -5.62
CA ILE A 98 7.35 19.32 -6.18
C ILE A 98 6.01 19.61 -5.49
N ASN A 99 5.06 20.13 -6.26
CA ASN A 99 3.72 20.45 -5.76
C ASN A 99 2.74 19.26 -5.88
N SER A 100 3.21 18.08 -6.25
CA SER A 100 2.36 16.90 -6.38
C SER A 100 2.51 16.01 -5.16
N VAL A 101 1.38 15.54 -4.63
CA VAL A 101 1.33 14.53 -3.57
C VAL A 101 1.34 13.14 -4.19
N THR A 102 2.24 12.28 -3.74
CA THR A 102 2.42 10.94 -4.29
C THR A 102 2.55 9.92 -3.16
N VAL A 103 1.43 9.34 -2.75
CA VAL A 103 1.40 8.24 -1.79
C VAL A 103 1.60 6.92 -2.53
N ARG A 104 2.54 6.10 -2.08
CA ARG A 104 2.86 4.80 -2.70
C ARG A 104 2.65 3.68 -1.70
N ILE A 105 1.72 2.81 -1.99
CA ILE A 105 1.51 1.59 -1.23
C ILE A 105 1.90 0.42 -2.13
N SER A 106 2.85 -0.40 -1.69
CA SER A 106 3.28 -1.57 -2.43
C SER A 106 2.44 -2.81 -2.15
N GLY A 107 1.80 -2.86 -0.98
CA GLY A 107 0.90 -3.95 -0.63
C GLY A 107 0.36 -3.80 0.79
N SER A 108 -0.60 -4.65 1.11
CA SER A 108 -1.19 -4.77 2.44
C SER A 108 -1.53 -6.21 2.79
N VAL A 109 -1.68 -6.52 4.09
CA VAL A 109 -2.00 -7.87 4.57
C VAL A 109 -2.64 -7.81 5.95
N PHE A 110 -3.60 -8.69 6.22
CA PHE A 110 -4.17 -8.84 7.56
C PHE A 110 -3.35 -9.81 8.42
N ASP A 111 -3.17 -9.44 9.69
CA ASP A 111 -2.65 -10.37 10.70
C ASP A 111 -3.75 -11.26 11.29
N ASN A 112 -3.36 -12.18 12.16
CA ASN A 112 -4.26 -13.13 12.80
C ASN A 112 -5.22 -12.48 13.82
N GLN A 113 -5.01 -11.22 14.18
CA GLN A 113 -5.89 -10.43 15.03
C GLN A 113 -6.85 -9.54 14.22
N GLY A 114 -6.77 -9.53 12.90
CA GLY A 114 -7.58 -8.70 12.03
C GLY A 114 -7.08 -7.26 11.91
N ASN A 115 -5.81 -6.99 12.19
CA ASN A 115 -5.20 -5.71 11.91
C ASN A 115 -4.63 -5.72 10.48
N LEU A 116 -4.84 -4.62 9.75
CA LEU A 116 -4.29 -4.45 8.41
C LEU A 116 -2.89 -3.82 8.50
N TRP A 117 -1.90 -4.51 7.96
CA TRP A 117 -0.54 -4.02 7.80
C TRP A 117 -0.33 -3.51 6.39
N ILE A 118 0.33 -2.37 6.25
CA ILE A 118 0.48 -1.65 4.98
C ILE A 118 1.94 -1.27 4.78
N ALA A 119 2.49 -1.63 3.64
CA ALA A 119 3.82 -1.19 3.20
C ALA A 119 3.68 0.10 2.37
N ASN A 120 3.91 1.24 3.02
CA ASN A 120 3.87 2.55 2.41
C ASN A 120 5.30 3.03 2.13
N ILE A 121 5.63 3.17 0.87
CA ILE A 121 6.94 3.68 0.46
C ILE A 121 6.96 5.18 0.74
N GLY A 122 7.64 5.55 1.79
CA GLY A 122 7.67 6.91 2.29
C GLY A 122 9.07 7.36 2.70
N LEU A 123 9.12 8.26 3.66
CA LEU A 123 10.36 8.90 4.12
C LEU A 123 10.91 8.31 5.42
N SER A 124 10.05 7.91 6.34
CA SER A 124 10.46 7.54 7.70
C SER A 124 9.82 6.23 8.17
N ASN A 125 8.51 6.19 8.24
CA ASN A 125 7.78 5.11 8.87
C ASN A 125 7.04 4.27 7.81
N GLU A 126 7.78 3.52 7.02
CA GLU A 126 7.22 2.82 5.84
C GLU A 126 6.30 1.64 6.16
N LEU A 127 6.26 1.19 7.41
CA LEU A 127 5.32 0.16 7.84
C LEU A 127 4.23 0.77 8.71
N LYS A 128 2.99 0.60 8.31
CA LYS A 128 1.81 1.07 9.02
C LYS A 128 0.95 -0.10 9.46
N LYS A 129 0.24 0.08 10.58
CA LYS A 129 -0.79 -0.85 11.04
C LYS A 129 -2.09 -0.09 11.28
N PHE A 130 -3.17 -0.54 10.67
CA PHE A 130 -4.53 -0.05 10.88
C PHE A 130 -5.33 -1.06 11.68
N SER A 131 -5.82 -0.64 12.84
CA SER A 131 -6.54 -1.49 13.78
C SER A 131 -7.68 -0.73 14.43
N ASN A 132 -8.89 -1.24 14.31
CA ASN A 132 -10.07 -0.66 14.96
C ASN A 132 -10.24 0.86 14.73
N GLY A 133 -9.98 1.31 13.51
CA GLY A 133 -10.07 2.73 13.14
C GLY A 133 -8.87 3.59 13.57
N SER A 134 -7.84 2.99 14.14
CA SER A 134 -6.64 3.68 14.59
C SER A 134 -5.40 3.22 13.82
N TRP A 135 -4.48 4.15 13.63
CA TRP A 135 -3.21 3.92 12.93
C TRP A 135 -2.04 3.84 13.91
N THR A 136 -1.09 2.98 13.61
CA THR A 136 0.23 2.92 14.26
C THR A 136 1.30 2.88 13.19
N GLU A 137 2.41 3.58 13.43
CA GLU A 137 3.52 3.69 12.50
C GLU A 137 4.76 3.02 13.07
N PHE A 138 5.56 2.40 12.20
CA PHE A 138 6.79 1.72 12.58
C PHE A 138 7.94 2.15 11.66
N ASP A 139 9.01 2.59 12.28
CA ASP A 139 10.28 2.84 11.60
C ASP A 139 11.00 1.50 11.37
N ILE A 140 11.12 1.12 10.13
CA ILE A 140 11.86 -0.08 9.70
C ILE A 140 13.20 0.25 9.04
N SER A 141 13.62 1.51 9.09
CA SER A 141 14.84 2.00 8.42
C SER A 141 16.09 1.25 8.84
N ALA A 142 16.20 0.83 10.12
CA ALA A 142 17.32 0.05 10.61
C ALA A 142 17.47 -1.34 9.97
N GLY A 143 16.40 -1.86 9.38
CA GLY A 143 16.39 -3.12 8.63
C GLY A 143 16.66 -2.95 7.13
N LYS A 144 16.75 -1.72 6.66
CA LYS A 144 17.00 -1.40 5.26
C LYS A 144 18.49 -1.10 5.04
N PRO A 145 19.08 -1.62 3.99
CA PRO A 145 20.38 -1.15 3.51
C PRO A 145 20.30 0.34 3.12
N GLU A 146 21.42 1.05 3.25
CA GLU A 146 21.49 2.52 3.09
C GLU A 146 20.95 3.08 1.77
N ASN A 147 20.73 2.25 0.76
CA ASN A 147 20.29 2.66 -0.57
C ASN A 147 19.02 1.96 -1.04
N SER A 148 18.25 1.34 -0.15
CA SER A 148 17.00 0.69 -0.54
C SER A 148 15.90 1.71 -0.82
N PHE A 149 15.50 1.81 -2.07
CA PHE A 149 14.53 2.80 -2.55
C PHE A 149 13.10 2.28 -2.70
N GLY A 150 12.80 1.09 -2.24
CA GLY A 150 11.44 0.60 -2.42
C GLY A 150 11.12 -0.68 -1.68
N LEU A 151 9.88 -0.75 -1.27
CA LEU A 151 9.25 -1.97 -0.78
C LEU A 151 8.50 -2.65 -1.92
N SER A 152 8.36 -3.96 -1.84
CA SER A 152 7.58 -4.75 -2.77
C SER A 152 6.40 -5.41 -2.05
N GLU A 153 6.31 -6.72 -2.08
CA GLU A 153 5.23 -7.45 -1.41
C GLU A 153 5.39 -7.45 0.11
N ILE A 154 4.27 -7.56 0.79
CA ILE A 154 4.17 -7.75 2.24
C ILE A 154 3.37 -9.03 2.52
N VAL A 155 3.89 -9.87 3.39
CA VAL A 155 3.19 -11.06 3.88
C VAL A 155 3.37 -11.19 5.39
N ILE A 156 2.50 -11.97 6.04
CA ILE A 156 2.58 -12.19 7.48
C ILE A 156 2.55 -13.67 7.78
N ASP A 157 3.36 -14.10 8.73
CA ASP A 157 3.40 -15.50 9.15
C ASP A 157 2.48 -15.77 10.36
N SER A 158 2.38 -17.03 10.76
CA SER A 158 1.54 -17.44 11.88
C SER A 158 1.98 -16.88 13.24
N ASN A 159 3.17 -16.33 13.35
CA ASN A 159 3.71 -15.69 14.56
C ASN A 159 3.49 -14.16 14.53
N ASN A 160 2.74 -13.65 13.56
CA ASN A 160 2.57 -12.22 13.27
C ASN A 160 3.91 -11.50 12.96
N THR A 161 4.85 -12.19 12.36
CA THR A 161 6.01 -11.55 11.78
C THR A 161 5.65 -11.04 10.39
N VAL A 162 5.83 -9.76 10.19
CA VAL A 162 5.63 -9.09 8.90
C VAL A 162 6.90 -9.24 8.08
N TRP A 163 6.79 -9.82 6.90
CA TRP A 163 7.87 -10.01 5.95
C TRP A 163 7.65 -9.07 4.78
N ILE A 164 8.65 -8.26 4.48
CA ILE A 164 8.56 -7.23 3.46
C ILE A 164 9.70 -7.43 2.48
N GLY A 165 9.36 -7.62 1.21
CA GLY A 165 10.35 -7.60 0.15
C GLY A 165 10.90 -6.20 -0.06
N THR A 166 12.19 -6.06 -0.32
CA THR A 166 12.78 -4.83 -0.80
C THR A 166 13.10 -4.97 -2.28
N ARG A 167 13.19 -3.86 -2.98
CA ARG A 167 13.40 -3.90 -4.42
C ARG A 167 14.79 -4.41 -4.81
N ASP A 168 15.81 -4.03 -4.06
CA ASP A 168 17.19 -4.25 -4.43
C ASP A 168 18.02 -4.98 -3.35
N ASP A 169 17.49 -5.19 -2.13
CA ASP A 169 18.29 -5.48 -0.95
C ASP A 169 17.76 -6.62 -0.06
N GLY A 170 16.96 -7.51 -0.62
CA GLY A 170 16.49 -8.71 0.09
C GLY A 170 15.17 -8.52 0.83
N ILE A 171 15.09 -9.01 2.07
CA ILE A 171 13.82 -9.10 2.83
C ILE A 171 14.02 -8.51 4.22
N ILE A 172 13.04 -7.72 4.66
CA ILE A 172 12.92 -7.24 6.03
C ILE A 172 11.92 -8.12 6.77
N ALA A 173 12.25 -8.52 7.98
CA ALA A 173 11.33 -9.20 8.87
C ALA A 173 11.13 -8.34 10.12
N PHE A 174 9.88 -7.98 10.38
CA PHE A 174 9.50 -7.14 11.50
C PHE A 174 8.48 -7.88 12.39
N ASN A 175 8.73 -7.89 13.70
CA ASN A 175 7.77 -8.41 14.67
C ASN A 175 7.60 -7.40 15.81
N GLU A 176 6.39 -6.88 15.98
CA GLU A 176 6.08 -5.87 16.99
C GLU A 176 6.40 -6.32 18.43
N ASN A 177 6.32 -7.60 18.71
CA ASN A 177 6.62 -8.17 20.01
C ASN A 177 8.11 -8.55 20.20
N GLY A 178 8.94 -8.26 19.22
CA GLY A 178 10.38 -8.53 19.28
C GLY A 178 10.75 -10.01 19.26
N ASN A 179 9.85 -10.88 18.80
CA ASN A 179 10.14 -12.30 18.63
C ASN A 179 11.24 -12.47 17.59
N ARG A 180 12.39 -12.95 18.03
CA ARG A 180 13.50 -13.24 17.13
C ARG A 180 13.11 -14.38 16.18
N ILE A 181 13.33 -14.18 14.91
CA ILE A 181 13.29 -15.24 13.93
C ILE A 181 14.50 -16.11 14.18
N THR A 182 14.28 -17.26 14.83
CA THR A 182 15.33 -18.26 15.01
C THR A 182 15.28 -19.20 13.83
N GLY A 183 16.30 -19.19 12.97
CA GLY A 183 16.44 -20.19 11.92
C GLY A 183 16.57 -19.69 10.49
N LEU A 184 16.69 -18.40 10.26
CA LEU A 184 17.19 -17.88 8.99
C LEU A 184 18.74 -17.83 9.06
N ILE A 185 19.37 -18.73 8.38
CA ILE A 185 20.80 -18.70 8.06
C ILE A 185 20.92 -18.24 6.62
#